data_e45b6507edbe71ff2d07bd75a8e0524d
#
_entry.id   e45b6507edbe71ff2d07bd75a8e0524d
#
_cell.length_a   1.000
_cell.length_b   1.000
_cell.length_c   1.000
_cell.angle_alpha   90.00
_cell.angle_beta   90.00
_cell.angle_gamma   90.00
#
_symmetry.space_group_name_H-M   'P 1'
#
loop_
_entity.id
_entity.type
_entity.pdbx_description
1 polymer ?
#
loop_
_entity_poly.entity_id
_entity_poly.type
_entity_poly.pdbx_seq_one_letter_code
_entity_poly.pdbx_strand_id
1 'polypeptide(L)'
;MIMDRFISNILKILRTYGVSLMLGVRTTLMVSLIGTVVGLILGLIVGGIRAVRLDFTASSAARVIKKVIDGFLNVYIALFRGTPMMVQALFIYYLLLDIIHWTYLQAAIVVISVNTGAYMAEIIRSGIQSVDIGQTEAARALGMSNFQTMMHVILPQALRNAFPAVGNEFIVNIKDSSVLMIISITELMFQAKSIAGSTFLFTETYFIEAMIYLILTTVASIALNMIERRFSRNSVSLPQSDTSPSSFALAVETRQEGNSDYVSR
;
A
#
# COMPACT_ATOMS: atom_id res chain seq x y z
N MET A 1 -11.52 -8.43 43.16
CA MET A 1 -12.55 -9.44 42.78
C MET A 1 -12.89 -9.40 41.28
N ILE A 2 -13.35 -8.30 40.67
CA ILE A 2 -13.63 -8.26 39.19
C ILE A 2 -12.35 -8.41 38.38
N MET A 3 -11.31 -7.64 38.70
CA MET A 3 -10.02 -7.66 38.00
C MET A 3 -9.31 -9.02 38.11
N ASP A 4 -9.34 -9.65 39.28
CA ASP A 4 -8.73 -10.96 39.49
C ASP A 4 -9.41 -12.03 38.66
N ARG A 5 -10.74 -11.96 38.54
CA ARG A 5 -11.53 -12.86 37.69
C ARG A 5 -11.21 -12.64 36.21
N PHE A 6 -11.10 -11.40 35.78
CA PHE A 6 -10.76 -11.05 34.40
C PHE A 6 -9.37 -11.61 34.02
N ILE A 7 -8.35 -11.38 34.84
CA ILE A 7 -7.00 -11.92 34.62
C ILE A 7 -7.00 -13.43 34.62
N SER A 8 -7.69 -14.07 35.58
CA SER A 8 -7.80 -15.52 35.63
C SER A 8 -8.43 -16.12 34.38
N ASN A 9 -9.50 -15.49 33.85
CA ASN A 9 -10.15 -15.89 32.60
C ASN A 9 -9.23 -15.74 31.39
N ILE A 10 -8.47 -14.64 31.28
CA ILE A 10 -7.46 -14.43 30.23
C ILE A 10 -6.44 -15.57 30.25
N LEU A 11 -5.87 -15.88 31.41
CA LEU A 11 -4.88 -16.95 31.53
C LEU A 11 -5.48 -18.32 31.17
N LYS A 12 -6.72 -18.59 31.57
CA LYS A 12 -7.44 -19.80 31.18
C LYS A 12 -7.62 -19.91 29.68
N ILE A 13 -8.08 -18.83 29.01
CA ILE A 13 -8.26 -18.81 27.55
C ILE A 13 -6.92 -19.05 26.85
N LEU A 14 -5.85 -18.36 27.24
CA LEU A 14 -4.52 -18.51 26.63
C LEU A 14 -3.97 -19.92 26.80
N ARG A 15 -4.16 -20.56 27.96
CA ARG A 15 -3.72 -21.94 28.20
C ARG A 15 -4.52 -22.94 27.37
N THR A 16 -5.83 -22.74 27.26
CA THR A 16 -6.73 -23.74 26.62
C THR A 16 -6.75 -23.55 25.09
N TYR A 17 -6.77 -22.32 24.61
CA TYR A 17 -6.99 -22.00 23.20
C TYR A 17 -5.78 -21.33 22.53
N GLY A 18 -4.64 -21.23 23.20
CA GLY A 18 -3.46 -20.57 22.67
C GLY A 18 -3.00 -21.12 21.31
N VAL A 19 -3.10 -22.44 21.10
CA VAL A 19 -2.78 -23.08 19.81
C VAL A 19 -3.73 -22.60 18.71
N SER A 20 -5.04 -22.55 18.99
CA SER A 20 -6.03 -22.07 18.03
C SER A 20 -5.80 -20.61 17.66
N LEU A 21 -5.51 -19.73 18.63
CA LEU A 21 -5.15 -18.34 18.40
C LEU A 21 -3.89 -18.22 17.53
N MET A 22 -2.87 -19.03 17.78
CA MET A 22 -1.63 -19.03 16.99
C MET A 22 -1.86 -19.50 15.54
N LEU A 23 -2.73 -20.50 15.33
CA LEU A 23 -3.15 -20.91 13.99
C LEU A 23 -3.91 -19.78 13.29
N GLY A 24 -4.76 -19.06 14.01
CA GLY A 24 -5.42 -17.85 13.50
C GLY A 24 -4.43 -16.76 13.08
N VAL A 25 -3.43 -16.47 13.93
CA VAL A 25 -2.32 -15.53 13.60
C VAL A 25 -1.59 -15.95 12.33
N ARG A 26 -1.24 -17.23 12.21
CA ARG A 26 -0.58 -17.75 10.99
C ARG A 26 -1.43 -17.50 9.74
N THR A 27 -2.73 -17.78 9.80
CA THR A 27 -3.63 -17.57 8.65
C THR A 27 -3.76 -16.08 8.33
N THR A 28 -3.95 -15.22 9.34
CA THR A 28 -3.95 -13.76 9.20
C THR A 28 -2.71 -13.26 8.46
N LEU A 29 -1.51 -13.60 8.95
CA LEU A 29 -0.25 -13.16 8.34
C LEU A 29 -0.07 -13.70 6.92
N MET A 30 -0.41 -14.97 6.68
CA MET A 30 -0.30 -15.60 5.36
C MET A 30 -1.21 -14.89 4.35
N VAL A 31 -2.48 -14.69 4.68
CA VAL A 31 -3.45 -14.05 3.78
C VAL A 31 -3.08 -12.60 3.52
N SER A 32 -2.69 -11.87 4.56
CA SER A 32 -2.27 -10.47 4.45
C SER A 32 -1.00 -10.31 3.60
N LEU A 33 0.00 -11.18 3.80
CA LEU A 33 1.24 -11.12 3.02
C LEU A 33 1.01 -11.45 1.56
N ILE A 34 0.32 -12.56 1.28
CA ILE A 34 0.02 -12.97 -0.11
C ILE A 34 -0.86 -11.93 -0.78
N GLY A 35 -1.91 -11.45 -0.09
CA GLY A 35 -2.80 -10.40 -0.58
C GLY A 35 -2.07 -9.11 -0.92
N THR A 36 -1.12 -8.70 -0.07
CA THR A 36 -0.30 -7.51 -0.31
C THR A 36 0.62 -7.69 -1.52
N VAL A 37 1.31 -8.83 -1.63
CA VAL A 37 2.24 -9.09 -2.75
C VAL A 37 1.49 -9.18 -4.07
N VAL A 38 0.42 -9.96 -4.13
CA VAL A 38 -0.41 -10.08 -5.35
C VAL A 38 -1.09 -8.76 -5.67
N GLY A 39 -1.61 -8.06 -4.65
CA GLY A 39 -2.19 -6.73 -4.79
C GLY A 39 -1.19 -5.70 -5.32
N LEU A 40 0.06 -5.75 -4.86
CA LEU A 40 1.14 -4.90 -5.41
C LEU A 40 1.40 -5.18 -6.89
N ILE A 41 1.46 -6.45 -7.29
CA ILE A 41 1.63 -6.82 -8.70
C ILE A 41 0.47 -6.28 -9.55
N LEU A 42 -0.77 -6.47 -9.10
CA LEU A 42 -1.95 -5.92 -9.76
C LEU A 42 -1.91 -4.39 -9.81
N GLY A 43 -1.54 -3.75 -8.71
CA GLY A 43 -1.40 -2.30 -8.61
C GLY A 43 -0.32 -1.73 -9.53
N LEU A 44 0.82 -2.42 -9.68
CA LEU A 44 1.88 -2.05 -10.63
C LEU A 44 1.40 -2.14 -12.07
N ILE A 45 0.67 -3.19 -12.43
CA ILE A 45 0.09 -3.37 -13.77
C ILE A 45 -0.93 -2.25 -14.04
N VAL A 46 -1.91 -2.09 -13.16
CA VAL A 46 -2.99 -1.11 -13.32
C VAL A 46 -2.45 0.33 -13.27
N GLY A 47 -1.64 0.65 -12.29
CA GLY A 47 -1.02 1.96 -12.14
C GLY A 47 -0.05 2.28 -13.27
N GLY A 48 0.73 1.30 -13.72
CA GLY A 48 1.62 1.43 -14.87
C GLY A 48 0.87 1.70 -16.17
N ILE A 49 -0.19 0.92 -16.46
CA ILE A 49 -1.03 1.16 -17.66
C ILE A 49 -1.61 2.58 -17.62
N ARG A 50 -2.13 3.03 -16.49
CA ARG A 50 -2.72 4.38 -16.34
C ARG A 50 -1.68 5.51 -16.44
N ALA A 51 -0.44 5.25 -16.06
CA ALA A 51 0.65 6.23 -16.13
C ALA A 51 1.16 6.47 -17.56
N VAL A 52 0.92 5.55 -18.48
CA VAL A 52 1.33 5.71 -19.89
C VAL A 52 0.59 6.87 -20.52
N ARG A 53 1.32 7.93 -20.89
CA ARG A 53 0.83 9.04 -21.70
C ARG A 53 1.15 8.77 -23.17
N LEU A 54 0.12 8.79 -24.01
CA LEU A 54 0.30 8.66 -25.46
C LEU A 54 0.92 9.95 -26.02
N ASP A 55 1.84 9.79 -26.97
CA ASP A 55 2.41 10.92 -27.70
C ASP A 55 1.37 11.60 -28.60
N PHE A 56 1.61 12.88 -28.94
CA PHE A 56 0.74 13.63 -29.85
C PHE A 56 0.65 12.97 -31.25
N THR A 57 1.65 12.17 -31.61
CA THR A 57 1.72 11.41 -32.88
C THR A 57 0.94 10.09 -32.84
N ALA A 58 0.39 9.70 -31.69
CA ALA A 58 -0.37 8.46 -31.58
C ALA A 58 -1.63 8.48 -32.45
N SER A 59 -1.94 7.33 -33.09
CA SER A 59 -3.12 7.16 -33.93
C SER A 59 -4.41 7.42 -33.14
N SER A 60 -5.48 7.85 -33.83
CA SER A 60 -6.79 8.04 -33.23
C SER A 60 -7.31 6.75 -32.58
N ALA A 61 -7.05 5.60 -33.20
CA ALA A 61 -7.40 4.29 -32.67
C ALA A 61 -6.69 4.02 -31.32
N ALA A 62 -5.39 4.29 -31.23
CA ALA A 62 -4.63 4.11 -29.98
C ALA A 62 -5.18 4.99 -28.84
N ARG A 63 -5.57 6.22 -29.14
CA ARG A 63 -6.18 7.14 -28.17
C ARG A 63 -7.54 6.64 -27.69
N VAL A 64 -8.38 6.12 -28.58
CA VAL A 64 -9.69 5.55 -28.21
C VAL A 64 -9.49 4.31 -27.34
N ILE A 65 -8.62 3.38 -27.74
CA ILE A 65 -8.32 2.17 -26.96
C ILE A 65 -7.82 2.55 -25.56
N LYS A 66 -6.88 3.48 -25.45
CA LYS A 66 -6.36 3.95 -24.15
C LYS A 66 -7.47 4.54 -23.28
N LYS A 67 -8.36 5.35 -23.86
CA LYS A 67 -9.49 5.94 -23.13
C LYS A 67 -10.46 4.88 -22.61
N VAL A 68 -10.73 3.85 -23.39
CA VAL A 68 -11.59 2.72 -22.97
C VAL A 68 -10.92 1.94 -21.84
N ILE A 69 -9.65 1.60 -21.97
CA ILE A 69 -8.87 0.91 -20.93
C ILE A 69 -8.86 1.73 -19.63
N ASP A 70 -8.52 3.02 -19.71
CA ASP A 70 -8.51 3.90 -18.54
C ASP A 70 -9.89 4.02 -17.88
N GLY A 71 -10.95 4.06 -18.69
CA GLY A 71 -12.33 4.03 -18.20
C GLY A 71 -12.63 2.77 -17.39
N PHE A 72 -12.28 1.60 -17.93
CA PHE A 72 -12.47 0.32 -17.24
C PHE A 72 -11.66 0.22 -15.95
N LEU A 73 -10.37 0.63 -15.98
CA LEU A 73 -9.52 0.63 -14.79
C LEU A 73 -10.00 1.62 -13.73
N ASN A 74 -10.55 2.76 -14.14
CA ASN A 74 -11.14 3.72 -13.20
C ASN A 74 -12.38 3.14 -12.51
N VAL A 75 -13.23 2.42 -13.26
CA VAL A 75 -14.41 1.73 -12.68
C VAL A 75 -13.96 0.66 -11.68
N TYR A 76 -12.94 -0.15 -12.02
CA TYR A 76 -12.36 -1.13 -11.10
C TYR A 76 -11.90 -0.45 -9.78
N ILE A 77 -11.09 0.61 -9.88
CA ILE A 77 -10.56 1.31 -8.71
C ILE A 77 -11.71 1.94 -7.90
N ALA A 78 -12.66 2.60 -8.56
CA ALA A 78 -13.79 3.23 -7.89
C ALA A 78 -14.66 2.21 -7.15
N LEU A 79 -14.91 1.04 -7.76
CA LEU A 79 -15.71 -0.03 -7.18
C LEU A 79 -15.03 -0.60 -5.91
N PHE A 80 -13.77 -1.01 -6.02
CA PHE A 80 -13.07 -1.67 -4.90
C PHE A 80 -12.69 -0.71 -3.77
N ARG A 81 -12.47 0.56 -4.05
CA ARG A 81 -12.22 1.59 -3.01
C ARG A 81 -13.50 2.26 -2.50
N GLY A 82 -14.59 2.17 -3.25
CA GLY A 82 -15.86 2.81 -2.90
C GLY A 82 -16.87 1.91 -2.19
N THR A 83 -16.58 0.60 -2.05
CA THR A 83 -17.47 -0.35 -1.39
C THR A 83 -16.78 -1.08 -0.24
N PRO A 84 -17.53 -1.51 0.81
CA PRO A 84 -16.92 -2.24 1.94
C PRO A 84 -16.36 -3.59 1.51
N MET A 85 -15.15 -3.92 1.97
CA MET A 85 -14.49 -5.20 1.65
C MET A 85 -15.31 -6.43 2.08
N MET A 86 -16.08 -6.33 3.18
CA MET A 86 -17.00 -7.39 3.61
C MET A 86 -18.03 -7.74 2.53
N VAL A 87 -18.63 -6.72 1.90
CA VAL A 87 -19.61 -6.89 0.84
C VAL A 87 -18.98 -7.50 -0.41
N GLN A 88 -17.77 -7.03 -0.74
CA GLN A 88 -16.98 -7.59 -1.85
C GLN A 88 -16.67 -9.07 -1.61
N ALA A 89 -16.25 -9.43 -0.39
CA ALA A 89 -15.93 -10.80 -0.02
C ALA A 89 -17.14 -11.74 -0.22
N LEU A 90 -18.30 -11.36 0.29
CA LEU A 90 -19.53 -12.12 0.12
C LEU A 90 -19.92 -12.22 -1.36
N PHE A 91 -19.95 -11.08 -2.06
CA PHE A 91 -20.37 -11.04 -3.47
C PHE A 91 -19.47 -11.90 -4.36
N ILE A 92 -18.14 -11.70 -4.27
CA ILE A 92 -17.17 -12.45 -5.09
C ILE A 92 -17.20 -13.94 -4.74
N TYR A 93 -17.26 -14.27 -3.45
CA TYR A 93 -17.30 -15.66 -2.99
C TYR A 93 -18.50 -16.40 -3.57
N TYR A 94 -19.70 -15.89 -3.35
CA TYR A 94 -20.93 -16.56 -3.80
C TYR A 94 -21.11 -16.52 -5.32
N LEU A 95 -20.72 -15.43 -6.00
CA LEU A 95 -20.80 -15.32 -7.46
C LEU A 95 -19.96 -16.39 -8.17
N LEU A 96 -18.79 -16.72 -7.63
CA LEU A 96 -17.85 -17.63 -8.27
C LEU A 96 -17.83 -19.04 -7.66
N LEU A 97 -18.57 -19.27 -6.56
CA LEU A 97 -18.56 -20.54 -5.84
C LEU A 97 -18.91 -21.72 -6.75
N ASP A 98 -19.99 -21.60 -7.52
CA ASP A 98 -20.50 -22.66 -8.40
C ASP A 98 -19.67 -22.83 -9.68
N ILE A 99 -18.83 -21.83 -10.01
CA ILE A 99 -18.03 -21.82 -11.23
C ILE A 99 -16.63 -22.39 -10.96
N ILE A 100 -15.99 -21.93 -9.87
CA ILE A 100 -14.57 -22.22 -9.59
C ILE A 100 -14.41 -23.36 -8.57
N HIS A 101 -15.43 -23.63 -7.73
CA HIS A 101 -15.38 -24.59 -6.62
C HIS A 101 -14.17 -24.40 -5.68
N TRP A 102 -13.83 -23.14 -5.40
CA TRP A 102 -12.66 -22.76 -4.62
C TRP A 102 -12.82 -23.01 -3.13
N THR A 103 -11.69 -23.15 -2.46
CA THR A 103 -11.64 -23.21 -0.99
C THR A 103 -11.81 -21.80 -0.40
N TYR A 104 -12.24 -21.72 0.85
CA TYR A 104 -12.33 -20.45 1.60
C TYR A 104 -11.03 -19.65 1.55
N LEU A 105 -9.87 -20.34 1.67
CA LEU A 105 -8.56 -19.71 1.62
C LEU A 105 -8.25 -19.09 0.26
N GLN A 106 -8.55 -19.80 -0.83
CA GLN A 106 -8.37 -19.28 -2.19
C GLN A 106 -9.25 -18.05 -2.43
N ALA A 107 -10.51 -18.13 -2.03
CA ALA A 107 -11.43 -17.00 -2.12
C ALA A 107 -10.93 -15.78 -1.33
N ALA A 108 -10.48 -15.98 -0.09
CA ALA A 108 -9.95 -14.92 0.74
C ALA A 108 -8.72 -14.25 0.11
N ILE A 109 -7.78 -15.05 -0.42
CA ILE A 109 -6.59 -14.52 -1.11
C ILE A 109 -6.99 -13.69 -2.34
N VAL A 110 -7.93 -14.16 -3.15
CA VAL A 110 -8.40 -13.43 -4.34
C VAL A 110 -9.05 -12.11 -3.93
N VAL A 111 -9.99 -12.15 -2.97
CA VAL A 111 -10.71 -10.96 -2.51
C VAL A 111 -9.76 -9.89 -2.00
N ILE A 112 -8.86 -10.25 -1.06
CA ILE A 112 -7.92 -9.29 -0.49
C ILE A 112 -6.94 -8.78 -1.54
N SER A 113 -6.50 -9.64 -2.48
CA SER A 113 -5.56 -9.24 -3.54
C SER A 113 -6.18 -8.25 -4.51
N VAL A 114 -7.42 -8.48 -4.93
CA VAL A 114 -8.12 -7.60 -5.88
C VAL A 114 -8.48 -6.27 -5.20
N ASN A 115 -8.92 -6.30 -3.95
CA ASN A 115 -9.16 -5.09 -3.16
C ASN A 115 -7.87 -4.28 -3.00
N THR A 116 -6.81 -4.90 -2.46
CA THR A 116 -5.49 -4.27 -2.26
C THR A 116 -4.91 -3.75 -3.57
N GLY A 117 -5.13 -4.47 -4.69
CA GLY A 117 -4.69 -4.05 -6.03
C GLY A 117 -5.24 -2.69 -6.45
N ALA A 118 -6.46 -2.37 -6.09
CA ALA A 118 -7.06 -1.06 -6.36
C ALA A 118 -6.41 0.06 -5.54
N TYR A 119 -6.08 -0.19 -4.27
CA TYR A 119 -5.34 0.76 -3.43
C TYR A 119 -3.91 0.93 -3.91
N MET A 120 -3.22 -0.18 -4.22
CA MET A 120 -1.86 -0.18 -4.75
C MET A 120 -1.75 0.58 -6.09
N ALA A 121 -2.75 0.48 -6.97
CA ALA A 121 -2.79 1.24 -8.23
C ALA A 121 -2.75 2.76 -8.00
N GLU A 122 -3.45 3.25 -6.99
CA GLU A 122 -3.41 4.67 -6.61
C GLU A 122 -2.11 5.04 -5.89
N ILE A 123 -1.57 4.18 -5.04
CA ILE A 123 -0.26 4.37 -4.39
C ILE A 123 0.84 4.50 -5.45
N ILE A 124 0.88 3.61 -6.44
CA ILE A 124 1.85 3.66 -7.54
C ILE A 124 1.65 4.91 -8.38
N ARG A 125 0.41 5.28 -8.71
CA ARG A 125 0.11 6.53 -9.44
C ARG A 125 0.61 7.75 -8.67
N SER A 126 0.36 7.81 -7.37
CA SER A 126 0.85 8.89 -6.49
C SER A 126 2.38 8.94 -6.44
N GLY A 127 3.03 7.77 -6.32
CA GLY A 127 4.48 7.65 -6.38
C GLY A 127 5.07 8.18 -7.70
N ILE A 128 4.43 7.88 -8.85
CA ILE A 128 4.86 8.42 -10.14
C ILE A 128 4.69 9.95 -10.20
N GLN A 129 3.58 10.48 -9.66
CA GLN A 129 3.33 11.91 -9.63
C GLN A 129 4.23 12.69 -8.67
N SER A 130 4.81 12.03 -7.67
CA SER A 130 5.75 12.65 -6.72
C SER A 130 7.16 12.84 -7.27
N VAL A 131 7.48 12.24 -8.43
CA VAL A 131 8.78 12.46 -9.09
C VAL A 131 8.79 13.82 -9.75
N ASP A 132 9.86 14.59 -9.54
CA ASP A 132 10.02 15.91 -10.09
C ASP A 132 9.93 15.90 -11.62
N ILE A 133 9.18 16.85 -12.20
CA ILE A 133 8.95 16.94 -13.65
C ILE A 133 10.26 17.16 -14.41
N GLY A 134 11.24 17.85 -13.81
CA GLY A 134 12.57 18.08 -14.37
C GLY A 134 13.31 16.80 -14.69
N GLN A 135 13.03 15.68 -13.96
CA GLN A 135 13.60 14.38 -14.30
C GLN A 135 13.10 13.87 -15.65
N THR A 136 11.84 14.11 -15.97
CA THR A 136 11.25 13.77 -17.26
C THR A 136 11.82 14.65 -18.36
N GLU A 137 11.95 15.96 -18.11
CA GLU A 137 12.48 16.92 -19.06
C GLU A 137 13.95 16.67 -19.38
N ALA A 138 14.78 16.41 -18.37
CA ALA A 138 16.19 16.07 -18.52
C ALA A 138 16.39 14.77 -19.31
N ALA A 139 15.63 13.71 -19.00
CA ALA A 139 15.69 12.46 -19.73
C ALA A 139 15.33 12.62 -21.22
N ARG A 140 14.32 13.45 -21.51
CA ARG A 140 13.92 13.78 -22.88
C ARG A 140 14.94 14.61 -23.61
N ALA A 141 15.58 15.56 -22.95
CA ALA A 141 16.68 16.35 -23.52
C ALA A 141 17.88 15.48 -23.93
N LEU A 142 18.09 14.34 -23.23
CA LEU A 142 19.08 13.31 -23.58
C LEU A 142 18.61 12.36 -24.69
N GLY A 143 17.43 12.59 -25.31
CA GLY A 143 16.91 11.79 -26.42
C GLY A 143 16.18 10.50 -25.98
N MET A 144 15.87 10.32 -24.69
CA MET A 144 15.13 9.13 -24.24
C MET A 144 13.66 9.22 -24.70
N SER A 145 13.15 8.07 -25.18
CA SER A 145 11.73 7.92 -25.48
C SER A 145 10.89 7.97 -24.21
N ASN A 146 9.56 8.20 -24.33
CA ASN A 146 8.64 8.18 -23.20
C ASN A 146 8.72 6.88 -22.39
N PHE A 147 8.83 5.75 -23.08
CA PHE A 147 8.95 4.44 -22.45
C PHE A 147 10.28 4.29 -21.69
N GLN A 148 11.40 4.68 -22.32
CA GLN A 148 12.71 4.65 -21.67
C GLN A 148 12.75 5.58 -20.45
N THR A 149 12.24 6.80 -20.56
CA THR A 149 12.13 7.75 -19.45
C THR A 149 11.33 7.13 -18.30
N MET A 150 10.14 6.55 -18.59
CA MET A 150 9.29 5.92 -17.58
C MET A 150 10.01 4.77 -16.89
N MET A 151 10.59 3.84 -17.64
CA MET A 151 11.16 2.60 -17.09
C MET A 151 12.49 2.80 -16.37
N HIS A 152 13.35 3.72 -16.87
CA HIS A 152 14.71 3.85 -16.34
C HIS A 152 14.90 5.03 -15.39
N VAL A 153 14.05 6.07 -15.48
CA VAL A 153 14.19 7.27 -14.67
C VAL A 153 13.05 7.42 -13.65
N ILE A 154 11.81 7.38 -14.12
CA ILE A 154 10.65 7.71 -13.29
C ILE A 154 10.24 6.53 -12.39
N LEU A 155 10.03 5.34 -12.95
CA LEU A 155 9.51 4.18 -12.21
C LEU A 155 10.40 3.76 -11.03
N PRO A 156 11.74 3.71 -11.13
CA PRO A 156 12.59 3.38 -10.00
C PRO A 156 12.48 4.39 -8.85
N GLN A 157 12.34 5.68 -9.15
CA GLN A 157 12.14 6.73 -8.16
C GLN A 157 10.73 6.66 -7.56
N ALA A 158 9.71 6.47 -8.41
CA ALA A 158 8.32 6.34 -8.00
C ALA A 158 8.10 5.17 -7.02
N LEU A 159 8.72 4.00 -7.30
CA LEU A 159 8.65 2.84 -6.40
C LEU A 159 9.31 3.12 -5.05
N ARG A 160 10.42 3.85 -5.03
CA ARG A 160 11.06 4.28 -3.78
C ARG A 160 10.13 5.18 -2.97
N ASN A 161 9.52 6.17 -3.62
CA ASN A 161 8.60 7.10 -2.98
C ASN A 161 7.31 6.41 -2.51
N ALA A 162 6.85 5.39 -3.25
CA ALA A 162 5.67 4.61 -2.90
C ALA A 162 5.91 3.57 -1.79
N PHE A 163 7.17 3.18 -1.54
CA PHE A 163 7.51 2.05 -0.65
C PHE A 163 6.90 2.16 0.77
N PRO A 164 6.93 3.34 1.45
CA PRO A 164 6.31 3.48 2.77
C PRO A 164 4.79 3.21 2.74
N ALA A 165 4.11 3.69 1.70
CA ALA A 165 2.67 3.49 1.53
C ALA A 165 2.33 2.01 1.21
N VAL A 166 3.15 1.35 0.38
CA VAL A 166 3.04 -0.10 0.12
C VAL A 166 3.22 -0.91 1.41
N GLY A 167 4.19 -0.55 2.24
CA GLY A 167 4.40 -1.20 3.53
C GLY A 167 3.23 -0.98 4.49
N ASN A 168 2.68 0.24 4.53
CA ASN A 168 1.50 0.52 5.33
C ASN A 168 0.28 -0.30 4.90
N GLU A 169 0.12 -0.58 3.61
CA GLU A 169 -0.97 -1.42 3.10
C GLU A 169 -0.89 -2.85 3.63
N PHE A 170 0.32 -3.39 3.83
CA PHE A 170 0.47 -4.69 4.51
C PHE A 170 -0.06 -4.65 5.96
N ILE A 171 0.21 -3.57 6.72
CA ILE A 171 -0.31 -3.41 8.07
C ILE A 171 -1.84 -3.27 8.08
N VAL A 172 -2.39 -2.58 7.10
CA VAL A 172 -3.84 -2.48 6.89
C VAL A 172 -4.42 -3.87 6.62
N ASN A 173 -3.82 -4.65 5.72
CA ASN A 173 -4.27 -6.00 5.38
C ASN A 173 -4.23 -6.97 6.57
N ILE A 174 -3.30 -6.83 7.52
CA ILE A 174 -3.31 -7.61 8.76
C ILE A 174 -4.64 -7.42 9.51
N LYS A 175 -5.14 -6.19 9.60
CA LYS A 175 -6.41 -5.88 10.27
C LYS A 175 -7.61 -6.24 9.41
N ASP A 176 -7.56 -5.94 8.14
CA ASP A 176 -8.65 -6.13 7.20
C ASP A 176 -8.90 -7.61 6.90
N SER A 177 -7.91 -8.49 7.11
CA SER A 177 -8.13 -9.95 7.05
C SER A 177 -9.23 -10.43 8.00
N SER A 178 -9.48 -9.72 9.11
CA SER A 178 -10.55 -10.04 10.06
C SER A 178 -11.95 -10.04 9.43
N VAL A 179 -12.17 -9.20 8.42
CA VAL A 179 -13.43 -9.12 7.69
C VAL A 179 -13.72 -10.42 6.92
N LEU A 180 -12.67 -11.14 6.51
CA LEU A 180 -12.79 -12.37 5.71
C LEU A 180 -13.33 -13.56 6.50
N MET A 181 -13.46 -13.46 7.84
CA MET A 181 -14.17 -14.48 8.63
C MET A 181 -15.59 -14.72 8.12
N ILE A 182 -16.20 -13.72 7.43
CA ILE A 182 -17.57 -13.81 6.92
C ILE A 182 -17.72 -14.90 5.86
N ILE A 183 -16.67 -15.24 5.15
CA ILE A 183 -16.60 -16.35 4.19
C ILE A 183 -15.93 -17.60 4.81
N SER A 184 -15.95 -17.72 6.14
CA SER A 184 -15.50 -18.89 6.90
C SER A 184 -14.00 -19.19 6.85
N ILE A 185 -13.15 -18.18 6.58
CA ILE A 185 -11.71 -18.38 6.75
C ILE A 185 -11.34 -18.38 8.23
N THR A 186 -10.52 -19.37 8.63
CA THR A 186 -10.13 -19.59 10.03
C THR A 186 -8.91 -18.73 10.42
N GLU A 187 -9.03 -17.41 10.26
CA GLU A 187 -8.05 -16.43 10.68
C GLU A 187 -8.28 -16.03 12.17
N LEU A 188 -7.55 -15.04 12.69
CA LEU A 188 -7.54 -14.71 14.12
C LEU A 188 -8.93 -14.30 14.65
N MET A 189 -9.68 -13.44 13.95
CA MET A 189 -11.02 -13.02 14.36
C MET A 189 -12.02 -14.18 14.37
N PHE A 190 -11.92 -15.10 13.39
CA PHE A 190 -12.73 -16.31 13.37
C PHE A 190 -12.46 -17.17 14.62
N GLN A 191 -11.19 -17.36 14.98
CA GLN A 191 -10.82 -18.12 16.18
C GLN A 191 -11.33 -17.45 17.45
N ALA A 192 -11.16 -16.14 17.57
CA ALA A 192 -11.66 -15.39 18.72
C ALA A 192 -13.18 -15.50 18.85
N LYS A 193 -13.92 -15.32 17.74
CA LYS A 193 -15.38 -15.49 17.73
C LYS A 193 -15.81 -16.89 18.15
N SER A 194 -15.13 -17.93 17.69
CA SER A 194 -15.40 -19.31 18.06
C SER A 194 -15.16 -19.57 19.56
N ILE A 195 -14.04 -19.05 20.11
CA ILE A 195 -13.70 -19.14 21.53
C ILE A 195 -14.72 -18.36 22.37
N ALA A 196 -15.05 -17.15 22.00
CA ALA A 196 -16.04 -16.34 22.72
C ALA A 196 -17.42 -17.01 22.75
N GLY A 197 -17.85 -17.60 21.64
CA GLY A 197 -19.11 -18.34 21.54
C GLY A 197 -19.14 -19.62 22.39
N SER A 198 -18.02 -20.33 22.52
CA SER A 198 -17.94 -21.58 23.31
C SER A 198 -17.75 -21.34 24.81
N THR A 199 -17.11 -20.23 25.20
CA THR A 199 -16.79 -19.92 26.60
C THR A 199 -17.73 -18.91 27.24
N PHE A 200 -18.45 -18.11 26.41
CA PHE A 200 -19.23 -16.95 26.83
C PHE A 200 -18.40 -15.84 27.51
N LEU A 201 -17.06 -15.89 27.36
CA LEU A 201 -16.11 -14.90 27.87
C LEU A 201 -15.76 -13.87 26.77
N PHE A 202 -16.76 -13.11 26.32
CA PHE A 202 -16.64 -12.19 25.18
C PHE A 202 -15.59 -11.11 25.43
N THR A 203 -15.66 -10.42 26.57
CA THR A 203 -14.78 -9.29 26.89
C THR A 203 -13.30 -9.72 26.93
N GLU A 204 -13.00 -10.80 27.62
CA GLU A 204 -11.65 -11.32 27.78
C GLU A 204 -11.10 -11.84 26.45
N THR A 205 -11.93 -12.51 25.65
CA THR A 205 -11.49 -13.06 24.36
C THR A 205 -11.18 -11.94 23.36
N TYR A 206 -12.07 -10.96 23.21
CA TYR A 206 -11.82 -9.83 22.30
C TYR A 206 -10.72 -8.89 22.80
N PHE A 207 -10.49 -8.82 24.12
CA PHE A 207 -9.32 -8.12 24.64
C PHE A 207 -8.01 -8.82 24.23
N ILE A 208 -7.94 -10.17 24.37
CA ILE A 208 -6.78 -10.94 23.90
C ILE A 208 -6.55 -10.73 22.40
N GLU A 209 -7.60 -10.82 21.62
CA GLU A 209 -7.54 -10.61 20.16
C GLU A 209 -7.00 -9.21 19.80
N ALA A 210 -7.54 -8.17 20.43
CA ALA A 210 -7.08 -6.80 20.21
C ALA A 210 -5.59 -6.63 20.56
N MET A 211 -5.13 -7.26 21.65
CA MET A 211 -3.71 -7.24 22.03
C MET A 211 -2.84 -7.99 21.03
N ILE A 212 -3.31 -9.12 20.49
CA ILE A 212 -2.57 -9.86 19.44
C ILE A 212 -2.46 -9.03 18.17
N TYR A 213 -3.56 -8.40 17.69
CA TYR A 213 -3.49 -7.50 16.53
C TYR A 213 -2.57 -6.31 16.76
N LEU A 214 -2.60 -5.71 17.96
CA LEU A 214 -1.70 -4.62 18.33
C LEU A 214 -0.24 -5.04 18.25
N ILE A 215 0.11 -6.22 18.77
CA ILE A 215 1.47 -6.77 18.70
C ILE A 215 1.86 -7.01 17.24
N LEU A 216 1.02 -7.67 16.45
CA LEU A 216 1.28 -7.98 15.04
C LEU A 216 1.54 -6.69 14.22
N THR A 217 0.65 -5.70 14.34
CA THR A 217 0.78 -4.45 13.60
C THR A 217 1.96 -3.61 14.07
N THR A 218 2.27 -3.62 15.38
CA THR A 218 3.44 -2.92 15.92
C THR A 218 4.73 -3.56 15.43
N VAL A 219 4.86 -4.89 15.48
CA VAL A 219 6.03 -5.61 14.98
C VAL A 219 6.20 -5.37 13.47
N ALA A 220 5.13 -5.45 12.69
CA ALA A 220 5.16 -5.16 11.27
C ALA A 220 5.60 -3.70 10.99
N SER A 221 5.08 -2.73 11.75
CA SER A 221 5.46 -1.31 11.62
C SER A 221 6.94 -1.08 11.94
N ILE A 222 7.46 -1.69 13.00
CA ILE A 222 8.89 -1.59 13.36
C ILE A 222 9.76 -2.20 12.25
N ALA A 223 9.39 -3.38 11.75
CA ALA A 223 10.13 -4.05 10.67
C ALA A 223 10.15 -3.20 9.39
N LEU A 224 9.00 -2.64 8.99
CA LEU A 224 8.91 -1.77 7.82
C LEU A 224 9.73 -0.48 7.97
N ASN A 225 9.65 0.18 9.12
CA ASN A 225 10.44 1.38 9.40
C ASN A 225 11.96 1.11 9.37
N MET A 226 12.40 -0.08 9.82
CA MET A 226 13.81 -0.47 9.71
C MET A 226 14.25 -0.65 8.24
N ILE A 227 13.39 -1.27 7.43
CA ILE A 227 13.65 -1.45 5.99
C ILE A 227 13.67 -0.09 5.28
N GLU A 228 12.70 0.77 5.54
CA GLU A 228 12.59 2.12 4.96
C GLU A 228 13.84 2.97 5.24
N ARG A 229 14.32 2.98 6.49
CA ARG A 229 15.55 3.71 6.85
C ARG A 229 16.78 3.22 6.09
N ARG A 230 16.87 1.95 5.72
CA ARG A 230 17.97 1.42 4.88
C ARG A 230 17.86 1.91 3.44
N PHE A 231 16.63 1.97 2.89
CA PHE A 231 16.40 2.48 1.53
C PHE A 231 16.63 3.99 1.42
N SER A 232 16.20 4.77 2.44
CA SER A 232 16.35 6.23 2.46
C SER A 232 17.81 6.68 2.61
N ARG A 233 18.65 5.95 3.33
CA ARG A 233 20.08 6.29 3.50
C ARG A 233 20.90 6.23 2.22
N ASN A 234 20.41 5.56 1.18
CA ASN A 234 21.06 5.46 -0.12
C ASN A 234 20.61 6.52 -1.13
N SER A 235 19.69 7.41 -0.77
CA SER A 235 19.34 8.57 -1.56
C SER A 235 20.29 9.71 -1.20
N VAL A 236 21.19 10.04 -2.11
CA VAL A 236 21.99 11.27 -2.03
C VAL A 236 21.00 12.43 -2.07
N SER A 237 20.84 13.11 -0.94
CA SER A 237 20.16 14.40 -0.92
C SER A 237 21.03 15.35 -1.72
N LEU A 238 20.61 15.67 -2.95
CA LEU A 238 21.18 16.81 -3.65
C LEU A 238 20.99 18.02 -2.71
N PRO A 239 22.03 18.86 -2.53
CA PRO A 239 21.88 20.09 -1.77
C PRO A 239 20.70 20.86 -2.38
N GLN A 240 19.67 21.13 -1.60
CA GLN A 240 18.66 22.09 -2.01
C GLN A 240 19.43 23.39 -2.28
N SER A 241 19.41 23.83 -3.55
CA SER A 241 19.88 25.18 -3.87
C SER A 241 19.05 26.11 -3.00
N ASP A 242 19.72 26.83 -2.12
CA ASP A 242 19.08 27.77 -1.21
C ASP A 242 18.52 28.93 -2.06
N THR A 243 17.29 28.75 -2.54
CA THR A 243 16.52 29.73 -3.30
C THR A 243 15.78 30.68 -2.37
N SER A 244 16.33 30.90 -1.15
CA SER A 244 15.78 31.91 -0.27
C SER A 244 15.91 33.29 -0.93
N PRO A 245 14.91 34.17 -0.81
CA PRO A 245 14.99 35.54 -1.34
C PRO A 245 16.25 36.31 -0.89
N SER A 246 16.81 35.92 0.27
CA SER A 246 18.04 36.45 0.82
C SER A 246 19.29 36.04 0.03
N SER A 247 19.37 34.81 -0.50
CA SER A 247 20.52 34.37 -1.31
C SER A 247 20.55 35.02 -2.68
N PHE A 248 19.37 35.33 -3.23
CA PHE A 248 19.26 36.10 -4.49
C PHE A 248 19.65 37.57 -4.30
N ALA A 249 19.24 38.17 -3.18
CA ALA A 249 19.63 39.55 -2.84
C ALA A 249 21.15 39.70 -2.66
N LEU A 250 21.78 38.77 -1.94
CA LEU A 250 23.24 38.74 -1.75
C LEU A 250 24.00 38.58 -3.09
N ALA A 251 23.49 37.71 -3.99
CA ALA A 251 24.10 37.48 -5.30
C ALA A 251 23.97 38.72 -6.24
N VAL A 252 22.91 39.53 -6.09
CA VAL A 252 22.73 40.78 -6.81
C VAL A 252 23.63 41.88 -6.25
N GLU A 253 23.77 41.99 -4.91
CA GLU A 253 24.64 42.99 -4.28
C GLU A 253 26.12 42.77 -4.62
N THR A 254 26.62 41.53 -4.53
CA THR A 254 28.02 41.19 -4.90
C THR A 254 28.30 41.44 -6.37
N ARG A 255 27.29 41.35 -7.24
CA ARG A 255 27.45 41.68 -8.69
C ARG A 255 27.47 43.17 -8.96
N GLN A 256 26.83 44.01 -8.15
CA GLN A 256 26.86 45.46 -8.25
C GLN A 256 28.17 46.04 -7.72
N GLU A 257 28.69 45.50 -6.61
CA GLU A 257 30.00 45.93 -6.07
C GLU A 257 31.16 45.58 -7.02
N GLY A 258 31.17 44.40 -7.66
CA GLY A 258 32.20 44.01 -8.62
C GLY A 258 32.19 44.84 -9.92
N ASN A 259 31.06 45.50 -10.26
CA ASN A 259 30.97 46.33 -11.47
C ASN A 259 31.35 47.79 -11.22
N SER A 260 31.36 48.25 -9.96
CA SER A 260 31.78 49.62 -9.61
C SER A 260 33.30 49.82 -9.69
N ASP A 261 34.08 48.73 -9.47
CA ASP A 261 35.54 48.78 -9.51
C ASP A 261 36.13 48.82 -10.93
N TYR A 262 35.34 48.49 -11.96
CA TYR A 262 35.77 48.57 -13.37
C TYR A 262 35.52 49.92 -14.05
N VAL A 263 34.75 50.84 -13.43
CA VAL A 263 34.40 52.16 -14.00
C VAL A 263 35.30 53.29 -13.45
N SER A 264 36.13 52.99 -12.45
CA SER A 264 37.00 54.00 -11.81
C SER A 264 38.51 53.86 -12.14
N ARG A 265 38.82 53.21 -13.30
CA ARG A 265 40.22 53.23 -13.82
C ARG A 265 40.31 53.76 -15.23
#